data_6306a66dcd9ec7b40668375e028402eb
#
_entry.id   6306a66dcd9ec7b40668375e028402eb
#
_cell.length_a   1.000
_cell.length_b   1.000
_cell.length_c   1.000
_cell.angle_alpha   90.00
_cell.angle_beta   90.00
_cell.angle_gamma   90.00
#
_symmetry.space_group_name_H-M   'P 1'
#
loop_
_entity.id
_entity.type
_entity.pdbx_description
1 polymer ?
#
loop_
_entity_poly.entity_id
_entity_poly.type
_entity_poly.pdbx_seq_one_letter_code
_entity_poly.pdbx_strand_id
1 'polypeptide(L)'
;MKRIFIFCQVILIVPFSLMAQTGKVFDNLTLESAILKMDRKYSVYLPPDYETSNRSYPVLYLLHGSGDDQTGWVQFGEVGYIADKAIKEGKSTPVIIVMPDANTGRRGYFNTIRGDFQYEDFFFKELLPFIEKTYRTRSEKQYRAVAGLSMGGGGTIIYALHHPEKFSSACPLSASIRRQSDTRNRQSADTVGLRPEQIDSFRKQLDAFYLVENIPDAQKNQVRWYIDCGDDDALSEGNSLLHIAMRTKGIPHEFRIRNGAHNWTYWREALPEVLDFISQGFHR
;
A
#
# COMPACT_ATOMS: atom_id res chain seq x y z
N MET A 1 24.02 -10.29 -77.84
CA MET A 1 23.36 -9.36 -76.97
C MET A 1 22.78 -10.15 -75.77
N LYS A 2 23.42 -10.11 -74.61
CA LYS A 2 22.92 -10.75 -73.38
C LYS A 2 22.00 -9.80 -72.64
N ARG A 3 20.73 -10.15 -72.46
CA ARG A 3 19.76 -9.37 -71.68
C ARG A 3 19.95 -9.73 -70.18
N ILE A 4 20.34 -8.70 -69.40
CA ILE A 4 20.41 -8.80 -67.91
C ILE A 4 19.01 -8.45 -67.41
N PHE A 5 18.34 -9.42 -66.76
CA PHE A 5 17.14 -9.20 -65.98
C PHE A 5 17.51 -8.77 -64.56
N ILE A 6 17.23 -7.50 -64.20
CA ILE A 6 17.37 -7.00 -62.85
C ILE A 6 16.05 -7.35 -62.12
N PHE A 7 16.12 -8.26 -61.13
CA PHE A 7 15.01 -8.55 -60.22
C PHE A 7 15.02 -7.51 -59.10
N CYS A 8 14.11 -6.53 -59.14
CA CYS A 8 13.86 -5.65 -57.99
C CYS A 8 13.06 -6.42 -56.95
N GLN A 9 13.71 -6.78 -55.85
CA GLN A 9 13.01 -7.26 -54.65
C GLN A 9 12.41 -6.05 -53.92
N VAL A 10 11.07 -5.95 -53.95
CA VAL A 10 10.32 -4.99 -53.13
C VAL A 10 10.26 -5.58 -51.70
N ILE A 11 11.04 -5.02 -50.76
CA ILE A 11 10.96 -5.32 -49.35
C ILE A 11 9.70 -4.60 -48.82
N LEU A 12 8.65 -5.35 -48.53
CA LEU A 12 7.46 -4.85 -47.85
C LEU A 12 7.82 -4.64 -46.40
N ILE A 13 8.12 -3.41 -45.97
CA ILE A 13 8.23 -3.05 -44.59
C ILE A 13 6.82 -2.96 -44.01
N VAL A 14 6.34 -4.03 -43.39
CA VAL A 14 5.13 -4.00 -42.56
C VAL A 14 5.44 -3.22 -41.30
N PRO A 15 4.77 -2.07 -41.05
CA PRO A 15 4.98 -1.36 -39.80
C PRO A 15 4.47 -2.25 -38.67
N PHE A 16 5.36 -2.79 -37.87
CA PHE A 16 5.02 -3.43 -36.60
C PHE A 16 4.59 -2.27 -35.67
N SER A 17 3.29 -2.04 -35.56
CA SER A 17 2.75 -1.17 -34.50
C SER A 17 3.07 -1.85 -33.17
N LEU A 18 4.10 -1.37 -32.49
CA LEU A 18 4.34 -1.71 -31.09
C LEU A 18 3.15 -1.15 -30.29
N MET A 19 2.12 -1.94 -30.13
CA MET A 19 1.08 -1.64 -29.15
C MET A 19 1.78 -1.63 -27.81
N ALA A 20 1.78 -0.47 -27.15
CA ALA A 20 2.30 -0.38 -25.78
C ALA A 20 1.49 -1.36 -24.92
N GLN A 21 2.17 -2.37 -24.38
CA GLN A 21 1.54 -3.30 -23.44
C GLN A 21 1.08 -2.50 -22.22
N THR A 22 -0.17 -2.68 -21.83
CA THR A 22 -0.74 -2.16 -20.58
C THR A 22 -0.80 -3.26 -19.55
N GLY A 23 -0.71 -2.88 -18.29
CA GLY A 23 -0.94 -3.81 -17.17
C GLY A 23 -2.38 -4.29 -17.13
N LYS A 24 -2.62 -5.32 -16.35
CA LYS A 24 -3.95 -5.91 -16.16
C LYS A 24 -4.41 -5.75 -14.73
N VAL A 25 -5.67 -5.35 -14.56
CA VAL A 25 -6.33 -5.29 -13.26
C VAL A 25 -7.35 -6.41 -13.15
N PHE A 26 -7.32 -7.13 -12.05
CA PHE A 26 -8.33 -8.12 -11.64
C PHE A 26 -8.91 -7.62 -10.33
N ASP A 27 -10.17 -7.27 -10.30
CA ASP A 27 -10.80 -6.49 -9.21
C ASP A 27 -11.81 -7.26 -8.36
N ASN A 28 -11.97 -8.56 -8.59
CA ASN A 28 -12.94 -9.37 -7.86
C ASN A 28 -12.39 -10.78 -7.54
N LEU A 29 -11.17 -10.80 -7.02
CA LEU A 29 -10.53 -12.03 -6.59
C LEU A 29 -10.88 -12.33 -5.13
N THR A 30 -10.83 -13.61 -4.76
CA THR A 30 -11.25 -14.08 -3.43
C THR A 30 -10.17 -14.96 -2.82
N LEU A 31 -9.96 -14.79 -1.52
CA LEU A 31 -9.15 -15.63 -0.65
C LEU A 31 -10.02 -16.09 0.52
N GLU A 32 -10.16 -17.39 0.72
CA GLU A 32 -10.77 -17.95 1.93
C GLU A 32 -9.83 -17.72 3.12
N SER A 33 -10.34 -17.12 4.19
CA SER A 33 -9.60 -16.86 5.42
C SER A 33 -10.06 -17.76 6.55
N ALA A 34 -9.18 -18.61 7.04
CA ALA A 34 -9.41 -19.42 8.23
C ALA A 34 -9.37 -18.55 9.50
N ILE A 35 -8.55 -17.52 9.54
CA ILE A 35 -8.42 -16.57 10.66
C ILE A 35 -9.70 -15.76 10.83
N LEU A 36 -10.22 -15.18 9.73
CA LEU A 36 -11.44 -14.35 9.76
C LEU A 36 -12.73 -15.17 9.63
N LYS A 37 -12.63 -16.46 9.26
CA LYS A 37 -13.75 -17.39 9.02
C LYS A 37 -14.74 -16.85 7.98
N MET A 38 -14.20 -16.23 6.93
CA MET A 38 -14.96 -15.68 5.82
C MET A 38 -14.06 -15.51 4.59
N ASP A 39 -14.69 -15.44 3.43
CA ASP A 39 -14.01 -15.05 2.20
C ASP A 39 -13.63 -13.58 2.25
N ARG A 40 -12.37 -13.30 1.87
CA ARG A 40 -11.88 -11.92 1.72
C ARG A 40 -11.62 -11.63 0.26
N LYS A 41 -12.09 -10.48 -0.18
CA LYS A 41 -11.83 -10.01 -1.54
C LYS A 41 -10.52 -9.25 -1.62
N TYR A 42 -9.94 -9.27 -2.80
CA TYR A 42 -8.80 -8.41 -3.13
C TYR A 42 -8.80 -8.11 -4.63
N SER A 43 -8.19 -7.00 -5.00
CA SER A 43 -7.85 -6.67 -6.38
C SER A 43 -6.34 -6.76 -6.57
N VAL A 44 -5.90 -7.04 -7.79
CA VAL A 44 -4.49 -7.04 -8.16
C VAL A 44 -4.27 -6.34 -9.48
N TYR A 45 -3.25 -5.49 -9.55
CA TYR A 45 -2.67 -5.00 -10.79
C TYR A 45 -1.40 -5.78 -11.09
N LEU A 46 -1.29 -6.30 -12.31
CA LEU A 46 -0.11 -6.96 -12.85
C LEU A 46 0.54 -6.07 -13.91
N PRO A 47 1.87 -5.86 -13.86
CA PRO A 47 2.54 -4.92 -14.76
C PRO A 47 2.51 -5.37 -16.22
N PRO A 48 2.75 -4.46 -17.20
CA PRO A 48 2.54 -4.70 -18.63
C PRO A 48 3.25 -5.96 -19.18
N ASP A 49 4.43 -6.26 -18.67
CA ASP A 49 5.22 -7.40 -19.12
C ASP A 49 5.03 -8.69 -18.29
N TYR A 50 4.04 -8.71 -17.40
CA TYR A 50 3.83 -9.86 -16.51
C TYR A 50 3.60 -11.15 -17.27
N GLU A 51 2.82 -11.16 -18.36
CA GLU A 51 2.54 -12.39 -19.13
C GLU A 51 3.63 -12.77 -20.13
N THR A 52 4.47 -11.81 -20.53
CA THR A 52 5.50 -12.02 -21.55
C THR A 52 6.90 -12.23 -20.97
N SER A 53 7.05 -12.09 -19.65
CA SER A 53 8.29 -12.24 -18.91
C SER A 53 8.16 -13.36 -17.88
N ASN A 54 9.28 -14.03 -17.55
CA ASN A 54 9.36 -15.03 -16.47
C ASN A 54 9.97 -14.45 -15.18
N ARG A 55 10.19 -13.14 -15.12
CA ARG A 55 10.78 -12.48 -13.95
C ARG A 55 9.82 -12.41 -12.78
N SER A 56 10.34 -12.26 -11.57
CA SER A 56 9.59 -11.93 -10.37
C SER A 56 9.62 -10.42 -10.12
N TYR A 57 8.56 -9.92 -9.49
CA TYR A 57 8.29 -8.49 -9.31
C TYR A 57 8.24 -8.10 -7.84
N PRO A 58 8.66 -6.88 -7.48
CA PRO A 58 8.35 -6.31 -6.18
C PRO A 58 6.84 -6.17 -6.01
N VAL A 59 6.38 -6.02 -4.76
CA VAL A 59 4.96 -5.93 -4.41
C VAL A 59 4.69 -4.68 -3.60
N LEU A 60 3.65 -3.95 -3.99
CA LEU A 60 3.02 -2.90 -3.21
C LEU A 60 1.68 -3.40 -2.68
N TYR A 61 1.49 -3.41 -1.37
CA TYR A 61 0.18 -3.56 -0.74
C TYR A 61 -0.42 -2.16 -0.58
N LEU A 62 -1.55 -1.89 -1.27
CA LEU A 62 -2.17 -0.58 -1.38
C LEU A 62 -3.54 -0.58 -0.71
N LEU A 63 -3.63 0.03 0.48
CA LEU A 63 -4.76 -0.04 1.37
C LEU A 63 -5.79 1.07 1.08
N HIS A 64 -7.08 0.71 1.03
CA HIS A 64 -8.18 1.65 0.79
C HIS A 64 -8.63 2.41 2.03
N GLY A 65 -9.47 3.43 1.87
CA GLY A 65 -10.04 4.25 2.93
C GLY A 65 -11.31 3.68 3.55
N SER A 66 -11.82 4.36 4.58
CA SER A 66 -13.08 3.98 5.22
C SER A 66 -14.27 4.16 4.26
N GLY A 67 -15.10 3.13 4.13
CA GLY A 67 -16.26 3.13 3.25
C GLY A 67 -15.99 2.58 1.84
N ASP A 68 -14.73 2.38 1.47
CA ASP A 68 -14.31 1.69 0.25
C ASP A 68 -14.10 0.19 0.49
N ASP A 69 -13.70 -0.50 -0.56
CA ASP A 69 -13.31 -1.91 -0.57
C ASP A 69 -12.09 -2.11 -1.49
N GLN A 70 -11.81 -3.35 -1.90
CA GLN A 70 -10.71 -3.68 -2.81
C GLN A 70 -10.76 -2.97 -4.15
N THR A 71 -11.92 -2.43 -4.56
CA THR A 71 -12.11 -1.77 -5.85
C THR A 71 -11.87 -0.26 -5.80
N GLY A 72 -11.78 0.36 -4.63
CA GLY A 72 -11.68 1.81 -4.48
C GLY A 72 -10.52 2.41 -5.28
N TRP A 73 -9.31 1.84 -5.16
CA TRP A 73 -8.15 2.26 -5.94
C TRP A 73 -8.28 1.98 -7.46
N VAL A 74 -9.08 0.99 -7.83
CA VAL A 74 -9.36 0.67 -9.25
C VAL A 74 -10.34 1.69 -9.83
N GLN A 75 -11.48 1.89 -9.17
CA GLN A 75 -12.60 2.67 -9.69
C GLN A 75 -12.39 4.18 -9.57
N PHE A 76 -11.86 4.62 -8.43
CA PHE A 76 -11.70 6.03 -8.12
C PHE A 76 -10.24 6.48 -8.15
N GLY A 77 -9.31 5.57 -7.88
CA GLY A 77 -7.87 5.82 -7.80
C GLY A 77 -7.12 5.68 -9.12
N GLU A 78 -7.76 5.14 -10.18
CA GLU A 78 -7.16 4.96 -11.51
C GLU A 78 -5.81 4.21 -11.47
N VAL A 79 -5.66 3.29 -10.53
CA VAL A 79 -4.37 2.64 -10.21
C VAL A 79 -3.68 2.02 -11.42
N GLY A 80 -4.44 1.36 -12.31
CA GLY A 80 -3.88 0.72 -13.51
C GLY A 80 -3.26 1.74 -14.47
N TYR A 81 -4.00 2.82 -14.77
CA TYR A 81 -3.51 3.89 -15.64
C TYR A 81 -2.27 4.59 -15.05
N ILE A 82 -2.31 4.91 -13.75
CA ILE A 82 -1.21 5.61 -13.08
C ILE A 82 0.05 4.72 -13.03
N ALA A 83 -0.11 3.43 -12.71
CA ALA A 83 1.00 2.49 -12.67
C ALA A 83 1.64 2.30 -14.06
N ASP A 84 0.82 2.07 -15.10
CA ASP A 84 1.29 1.96 -16.48
C ASP A 84 2.08 3.19 -16.93
N LYS A 85 1.54 4.38 -16.63
CA LYS A 85 2.18 5.64 -16.95
C LYS A 85 3.51 5.80 -16.22
N ALA A 86 3.56 5.55 -14.91
CA ALA A 86 4.78 5.65 -14.11
C ALA A 86 5.87 4.66 -14.58
N ILE A 87 5.49 3.43 -14.94
CA ILE A 87 6.40 2.42 -15.50
C ILE A 87 6.93 2.87 -16.87
N LYS A 88 6.06 3.33 -17.75
CA LYS A 88 6.42 3.81 -19.09
C LYS A 88 7.36 5.02 -19.04
N GLU A 89 7.17 5.93 -18.10
CA GLU A 89 8.00 7.13 -17.90
C GLU A 89 9.32 6.82 -17.16
N GLY A 90 9.54 5.57 -16.72
CA GLY A 90 10.72 5.16 -15.96
C GLY A 90 10.76 5.67 -14.51
N LYS A 91 9.63 6.18 -14.01
CA LYS A 91 9.45 6.62 -12.62
C LYS A 91 9.19 5.46 -11.68
N SER A 92 8.64 4.37 -12.20
CA SER A 92 8.37 3.17 -11.41
C SER A 92 8.99 1.94 -12.05
N THR A 93 9.59 1.10 -11.22
CA THR A 93 9.86 -0.29 -11.58
C THR A 93 8.53 -1.01 -11.79
N PRO A 94 8.41 -1.92 -12.78
CA PRO A 94 7.26 -2.81 -12.86
C PRO A 94 7.01 -3.54 -11.53
N VAL A 95 5.81 -3.36 -10.98
CA VAL A 95 5.43 -3.77 -9.62
C VAL A 95 4.05 -4.43 -9.65
N ILE A 96 3.86 -5.47 -8.84
CA ILE A 96 2.52 -6.02 -8.56
C ILE A 96 1.90 -5.14 -7.48
N ILE A 97 0.64 -4.68 -7.69
CA ILE A 97 -0.08 -3.90 -6.67
C ILE A 97 -1.26 -4.74 -6.18
N VAL A 98 -1.29 -5.03 -4.89
CA VAL A 98 -2.33 -5.80 -4.22
C VAL A 98 -3.19 -4.88 -3.38
N MET A 99 -4.49 -4.89 -3.60
CA MET A 99 -5.46 -4.04 -2.91
C MET A 99 -6.44 -4.93 -2.14
N PRO A 100 -6.21 -5.20 -0.86
CA PRO A 100 -7.08 -6.05 -0.06
C PRO A 100 -8.31 -5.29 0.46
N ASP A 101 -9.43 -5.98 0.59
CA ASP A 101 -10.64 -5.47 1.20
C ASP A 101 -10.60 -5.55 2.73
N ALA A 102 -10.69 -4.42 3.41
CA ALA A 102 -10.85 -4.32 4.86
C ALA A 102 -12.25 -3.84 5.28
N ASN A 103 -13.22 -3.81 4.36
CA ASN A 103 -14.60 -3.45 4.65
C ASN A 103 -15.40 -4.69 5.06
N THR A 104 -15.24 -5.12 6.28
CA THR A 104 -15.75 -6.40 6.79
C THR A 104 -16.97 -6.24 7.73
N GLY A 105 -17.59 -5.06 7.74
CA GLY A 105 -18.59 -4.71 8.79
C GLY A 105 -17.92 -4.35 10.14
N ARG A 106 -16.72 -4.83 10.43
CA ARG A 106 -15.82 -4.36 11.48
C ARG A 106 -14.70 -3.58 10.81
N ARG A 107 -14.82 -2.29 10.77
CA ARG A 107 -13.95 -1.41 9.97
C ARG A 107 -12.51 -1.41 10.45
N GLY A 108 -11.58 -1.64 9.54
CA GLY A 108 -10.17 -1.37 9.75
C GLY A 108 -9.23 -2.56 9.54
N TYR A 109 -7.97 -2.25 9.57
CA TYR A 109 -6.85 -3.13 9.27
C TYR A 109 -6.25 -3.83 10.51
N PHE A 110 -6.92 -3.75 11.67
CA PHE A 110 -6.34 -4.16 12.95
C PHE A 110 -7.05 -5.36 13.55
N ASN A 111 -6.35 -6.02 14.45
CA ASN A 111 -6.93 -7.02 15.32
C ASN A 111 -7.86 -6.37 16.34
N THR A 112 -8.90 -7.08 16.80
CA THR A 112 -9.77 -6.63 17.90
C THR A 112 -9.21 -7.07 19.24
N ILE A 113 -9.49 -6.30 20.29
CA ILE A 113 -9.04 -6.60 21.64
C ILE A 113 -9.60 -7.94 22.17
N ARG A 114 -10.75 -8.39 21.66
CA ARG A 114 -11.40 -9.66 22.05
C ARG A 114 -10.85 -10.87 21.30
N GLY A 115 -10.05 -10.66 20.28
CA GLY A 115 -9.54 -11.76 19.45
C GLY A 115 -10.59 -12.39 18.53
N ASP A 116 -11.79 -11.83 18.46
CA ASP A 116 -12.91 -12.34 17.65
C ASP A 116 -12.84 -11.91 16.18
N PHE A 117 -11.97 -10.94 15.87
CA PHE A 117 -11.69 -10.50 14.52
C PHE A 117 -10.23 -10.03 14.41
N GLN A 118 -9.42 -10.75 13.66
CA GLN A 118 -7.96 -10.59 13.63
C GLN A 118 -7.47 -10.22 12.22
N TYR A 119 -7.76 -8.99 11.77
CA TYR A 119 -7.44 -8.59 10.40
C TYR A 119 -5.93 -8.43 10.15
N GLU A 120 -5.16 -7.90 11.10
CA GLU A 120 -3.72 -7.81 10.98
C GLU A 120 -3.08 -9.20 10.88
N ASP A 121 -3.54 -10.15 11.68
CA ASP A 121 -3.12 -11.56 11.61
C ASP A 121 -3.46 -12.18 10.25
N PHE A 122 -4.68 -11.93 9.73
CA PHE A 122 -5.04 -12.35 8.38
C PHE A 122 -4.09 -11.79 7.32
N PHE A 123 -3.78 -10.50 7.40
CA PHE A 123 -2.90 -9.84 6.44
C PHE A 123 -1.51 -10.48 6.41
N PHE A 124 -0.88 -10.69 7.57
CA PHE A 124 0.49 -11.19 7.64
C PHE A 124 0.61 -12.70 7.58
N LYS A 125 -0.38 -13.45 8.07
CA LYS A 125 -0.30 -14.91 8.18
C LYS A 125 -1.03 -15.66 7.05
N GLU A 126 -1.96 -15.00 6.35
CA GLU A 126 -2.71 -15.61 5.25
C GLU A 126 -2.54 -14.84 3.93
N LEU A 127 -2.92 -13.56 3.85
CA LEU A 127 -2.92 -12.80 2.60
C LEU A 127 -1.50 -12.68 2.01
N LEU A 128 -0.53 -12.23 2.79
CA LEU A 128 0.84 -12.01 2.31
C LEU A 128 1.46 -13.31 1.77
N PRO A 129 1.46 -14.44 2.51
CA PRO A 129 1.97 -15.71 1.98
C PRO A 129 1.18 -16.24 0.77
N PHE A 130 -0.13 -16.02 0.74
CA PHE A 130 -0.96 -16.40 -0.39
C PHE A 130 -0.56 -15.65 -1.67
N ILE A 131 -0.37 -14.34 -1.59
CA ILE A 131 0.08 -13.52 -2.72
C ILE A 131 1.45 -13.99 -3.22
N GLU A 132 2.38 -14.25 -2.30
CA GLU A 132 3.72 -14.73 -2.65
C GLU A 132 3.72 -16.12 -3.31
N LYS A 133 2.77 -16.96 -2.98
CA LYS A 133 2.59 -18.27 -3.60
C LYS A 133 1.88 -18.20 -4.96
N THR A 134 0.96 -17.25 -5.11
CA THR A 134 0.06 -17.16 -6.28
C THR A 134 0.69 -16.40 -7.44
N TYR A 135 1.47 -15.38 -7.13
CA TYR A 135 2.06 -14.49 -8.13
C TYR A 135 3.59 -14.58 -8.13
N ARG A 136 4.21 -14.22 -9.25
CA ARG A 136 5.68 -14.16 -9.36
C ARG A 136 6.22 -12.95 -8.63
N THR A 137 6.26 -13.02 -7.32
CA THR A 137 6.75 -11.96 -6.44
C THR A 137 8.21 -12.16 -6.05
N ARG A 138 8.87 -11.08 -5.68
CA ARG A 138 10.13 -11.10 -4.93
C ARG A 138 9.75 -10.99 -3.46
N SER A 139 9.94 -12.09 -2.71
CA SER A 139 9.42 -12.24 -1.34
C SER A 139 10.30 -11.61 -0.25
N GLU A 140 11.50 -11.13 -0.61
CA GLU A 140 12.39 -10.49 0.35
C GLU A 140 11.83 -9.12 0.78
N LYS A 141 12.10 -8.72 2.02
CA LYS A 141 11.70 -7.43 2.59
C LYS A 141 11.97 -6.25 1.65
N GLN A 142 13.15 -6.25 1.02
CA GLN A 142 13.61 -5.19 0.13
C GLN A 142 12.60 -4.88 -0.98
N TYR A 143 11.85 -5.87 -1.45
CA TYR A 143 10.92 -5.78 -2.59
C TYR A 143 9.47 -5.69 -2.17
N ARG A 144 9.19 -5.40 -0.90
CA ARG A 144 7.83 -5.26 -0.39
C ARG A 144 7.62 -3.88 0.20
N ALA A 145 6.56 -3.21 -0.27
CA ALA A 145 6.14 -1.91 0.23
C ALA A 145 4.68 -1.95 0.66
N VAL A 146 4.29 -1.04 1.54
CA VAL A 146 2.90 -0.80 1.94
C VAL A 146 2.57 0.68 1.79
N ALA A 147 1.41 0.98 1.24
CA ALA A 147 0.87 2.33 1.16
C ALA A 147 -0.64 2.29 1.39
N GLY A 148 -1.24 3.43 1.66
CA GLY A 148 -2.69 3.50 1.79
C GLY A 148 -3.17 4.89 2.14
N LEU A 149 -4.45 5.14 1.86
CA LEU A 149 -5.08 6.42 2.12
C LEU A 149 -5.99 6.38 3.36
N SER A 150 -6.11 7.48 4.08
CA SER A 150 -7.07 7.66 5.17
C SER A 150 -6.97 6.54 6.22
N MET A 151 -8.01 5.71 6.37
CA MET A 151 -7.99 4.50 7.19
C MET A 151 -6.82 3.57 6.82
N GLY A 152 -6.58 3.38 5.51
CA GLY A 152 -5.46 2.59 5.00
C GLY A 152 -4.10 3.26 5.25
N GLY A 153 -4.05 4.60 5.30
CA GLY A 153 -2.86 5.33 5.74
C GLY A 153 -2.52 5.03 7.21
N GLY A 154 -3.54 5.00 8.08
CA GLY A 154 -3.39 4.55 9.47
C GLY A 154 -2.92 3.09 9.56
N GLY A 155 -3.50 2.20 8.73
CA GLY A 155 -3.06 0.80 8.60
C GLY A 155 -1.60 0.69 8.16
N THR A 156 -1.19 1.48 7.18
CA THR A 156 0.19 1.55 6.70
C THR A 156 1.18 1.89 7.81
N ILE A 157 0.86 2.90 8.64
CA ILE A 157 1.71 3.31 9.76
C ILE A 157 1.87 2.16 10.77
N ILE A 158 0.76 1.60 11.23
CA ILE A 158 0.78 0.57 12.27
C ILE A 158 1.47 -0.70 11.76
N TYR A 159 1.17 -1.15 10.54
CA TYR A 159 1.80 -2.33 9.95
C TYR A 159 3.31 -2.18 9.85
N ALA A 160 3.80 -1.03 9.41
CA ALA A 160 5.23 -0.79 9.28
C ALA A 160 5.95 -0.60 10.63
N LEU A 161 5.25 -0.12 11.68
CA LEU A 161 5.79 -0.04 13.03
C LEU A 161 5.76 -1.38 13.76
N HIS A 162 4.73 -2.21 13.56
CA HIS A 162 4.63 -3.54 14.18
C HIS A 162 5.55 -4.56 13.49
N HIS A 163 5.69 -4.47 12.16
CA HIS A 163 6.40 -5.45 11.34
C HIS A 163 7.48 -4.79 10.47
N PRO A 164 8.44 -4.05 11.07
CA PRO A 164 9.46 -3.34 10.31
C PRO A 164 10.36 -4.28 9.49
N GLU A 165 10.38 -5.58 9.81
CA GLU A 165 11.09 -6.61 9.05
C GLU A 165 10.36 -7.05 7.76
N LYS A 166 9.10 -6.64 7.56
CA LYS A 166 8.30 -7.04 6.41
C LYS A 166 8.39 -6.07 5.23
N PHE A 167 8.62 -4.79 5.48
CA PHE A 167 8.53 -3.75 4.46
C PHE A 167 9.83 -2.96 4.32
N SER A 168 10.23 -2.68 3.08
CA SER A 168 11.31 -1.74 2.78
C SER A 168 10.82 -0.28 2.86
N SER A 169 9.55 -0.05 2.50
CA SER A 169 8.97 1.27 2.42
C SER A 169 7.53 1.30 2.90
N ALA A 170 7.13 2.39 3.55
CA ALA A 170 5.78 2.68 4.00
C ALA A 170 5.36 4.10 3.57
N CYS A 171 4.23 4.21 2.87
CA CYS A 171 3.77 5.47 2.29
C CYS A 171 2.33 5.78 2.74
N PRO A 172 2.10 6.27 3.97
CA PRO A 172 0.78 6.71 4.41
C PRO A 172 0.37 8.02 3.71
N LEU A 173 -0.84 8.03 3.14
CA LEU A 173 -1.45 9.19 2.49
C LEU A 173 -2.65 9.65 3.30
N SER A 174 -2.73 10.94 3.63
CA SER A 174 -3.86 11.50 4.40
C SER A 174 -4.25 10.59 5.58
N ALA A 175 -3.27 10.14 6.34
CA ALA A 175 -3.45 9.04 7.27
C ALA A 175 -4.39 9.38 8.43
N SER A 176 -5.36 8.50 8.70
CA SER A 176 -6.19 8.56 9.91
C SER A 176 -5.38 8.02 11.10
N ILE A 177 -4.79 8.92 11.86
CA ILE A 177 -3.89 8.61 12.97
C ILE A 177 -4.67 8.60 14.28
N ARG A 178 -4.65 7.48 14.97
CA ARG A 178 -5.28 7.35 16.28
C ARG A 178 -4.34 7.80 17.39
N ARG A 179 -4.87 8.54 18.35
CA ARG A 179 -4.21 8.88 19.61
C ARG A 179 -4.96 8.23 20.77
N GLN A 180 -4.23 7.82 21.78
CA GLN A 180 -4.83 7.30 23.02
C GLN A 180 -5.81 8.33 23.64
N SER A 181 -5.52 9.63 23.54
CA SER A 181 -6.38 10.71 24.01
C SER A 181 -7.77 10.74 23.36
N ASP A 182 -7.85 10.39 22.07
CA ASP A 182 -9.07 10.49 21.29
C ASP A 182 -10.07 9.38 21.60
N THR A 183 -9.61 8.32 22.26
CA THR A 183 -10.39 7.11 22.55
C THR A 183 -10.85 6.99 24.00
N ARG A 184 -10.41 7.91 24.90
CA ARG A 184 -10.71 7.82 26.34
C ARG A 184 -12.19 7.80 26.70
N ASN A 185 -13.04 8.40 25.88
CA ASN A 185 -14.49 8.52 26.11
C ASN A 185 -15.36 7.54 25.32
N ARG A 186 -14.76 6.67 24.47
CA ARG A 186 -15.53 5.67 23.75
C ARG A 186 -15.40 4.32 24.45
N GLN A 187 -16.33 4.04 25.37
CA GLN A 187 -16.65 2.65 25.72
C GLN A 187 -17.28 2.05 24.46
N SER A 188 -16.46 1.34 23.66
CA SER A 188 -17.02 0.50 22.60
C SER A 188 -17.57 -0.78 23.22
N ALA A 189 -18.54 -1.39 22.57
CA ALA A 189 -19.05 -2.71 22.98
C ALA A 189 -17.91 -3.73 23.17
N ASP A 190 -16.80 -3.54 22.45
CA ASP A 190 -15.62 -4.40 22.51
C ASP A 190 -14.83 -4.31 23.81
N THR A 191 -15.01 -3.26 24.62
CA THR A 191 -14.28 -3.07 25.88
C THR A 191 -15.10 -3.37 27.13
N VAL A 192 -16.39 -3.67 27.01
CA VAL A 192 -17.26 -4.01 28.14
C VAL A 192 -16.74 -5.24 28.87
N GLY A 193 -16.55 -5.14 30.17
CA GLY A 193 -16.07 -6.25 31.03
C GLY A 193 -14.57 -6.52 30.96
N LEU A 194 -13.79 -5.74 30.22
CA LEU A 194 -12.33 -5.81 30.24
C LEU A 194 -11.75 -4.90 31.33
N ARG A 195 -10.62 -5.29 31.88
CA ARG A 195 -9.88 -4.48 32.87
C ARG A 195 -9.26 -3.26 32.20
N PRO A 196 -9.18 -2.11 32.89
CA PRO A 196 -8.58 -0.88 32.35
C PRO A 196 -7.17 -1.08 31.77
N GLU A 197 -6.34 -1.90 32.40
CA GLU A 197 -4.96 -2.16 31.98
C GLU A 197 -4.90 -2.92 30.65
N GLN A 198 -5.85 -3.83 30.40
CA GLN A 198 -5.94 -4.55 29.12
C GLN A 198 -6.34 -3.59 27.99
N ILE A 199 -7.28 -2.70 28.27
CA ILE A 199 -7.74 -1.67 27.33
C ILE A 199 -6.60 -0.69 27.01
N ASP A 200 -5.87 -0.22 28.03
CA ASP A 200 -4.75 0.70 27.86
C ASP A 200 -3.61 0.07 27.05
N SER A 201 -3.23 -1.15 27.40
CA SER A 201 -2.20 -1.91 26.66
C SER A 201 -2.57 -2.10 25.19
N PHE A 202 -3.82 -2.47 24.91
CA PHE A 202 -4.30 -2.63 23.54
C PHE A 202 -4.31 -1.30 22.77
N ARG A 203 -4.76 -0.21 23.39
CA ARG A 203 -4.78 1.11 22.76
C ARG A 203 -3.40 1.59 22.40
N LYS A 204 -2.39 1.34 23.24
CA LYS A 204 -0.98 1.67 22.97
C LYS A 204 -0.45 0.96 21.73
N GLN A 205 -0.90 -0.25 21.43
CA GLN A 205 -0.51 -0.97 20.21
C GLN A 205 -1.06 -0.30 18.94
N LEU A 206 -2.14 0.44 19.03
CA LEU A 206 -2.76 1.14 17.89
C LEU A 206 -2.50 2.66 17.91
N ASP A 207 -1.69 3.16 18.84
CA ASP A 207 -1.32 4.57 18.94
C ASP A 207 0.03 4.80 18.24
N ALA A 208 -0.02 5.40 17.05
CA ALA A 208 1.18 5.68 16.25
C ALA A 208 2.21 6.54 17.00
N PHE A 209 1.75 7.50 17.83
CA PHE A 209 2.64 8.36 18.61
C PHE A 209 3.35 7.59 19.71
N TYR A 210 2.62 6.73 20.43
CA TYR A 210 3.21 5.85 21.43
C TYR A 210 4.24 4.91 20.82
N LEU A 211 3.93 4.30 19.66
CA LEU A 211 4.84 3.41 18.96
C LEU A 211 6.09 4.13 18.47
N VAL A 212 5.96 5.33 17.89
CA VAL A 212 7.09 6.17 17.48
C VAL A 212 7.95 6.57 18.65
N GLU A 213 7.34 6.97 19.77
CA GLU A 213 8.07 7.38 20.98
C GLU A 213 8.88 6.23 21.59
N ASN A 214 8.36 5.01 21.51
CA ASN A 214 8.96 3.81 22.10
C ASN A 214 9.70 2.92 21.08
N ILE A 215 9.90 3.37 19.85
CA ILE A 215 10.61 2.58 18.83
C ILE A 215 12.06 2.30 19.25
N PRO A 216 12.53 1.04 19.20
CA PRO A 216 13.92 0.72 19.46
C PRO A 216 14.86 1.39 18.44
N ASP A 217 16.04 1.83 18.88
CA ASP A 217 17.01 2.49 17.99
C ASP A 217 17.38 1.63 16.77
N ALA A 218 17.51 0.33 16.95
CA ALA A 218 17.79 -0.60 15.87
C ALA A 218 16.69 -0.69 14.79
N GLN A 219 15.49 -0.22 15.07
CA GLN A 219 14.35 -0.27 14.14
C GLN A 219 14.10 1.05 13.40
N LYS A 220 14.65 2.18 13.86
CA LYS A 220 14.40 3.51 13.30
C LYS A 220 14.70 3.62 11.80
N ASN A 221 15.68 2.88 11.32
CA ASN A 221 16.14 2.90 9.92
C ASN A 221 15.66 1.66 9.12
N GLN A 222 14.81 0.81 9.71
CA GLN A 222 14.43 -0.43 9.03
C GLN A 222 13.42 -0.23 7.90
N VAL A 223 12.62 0.84 7.98
CA VAL A 223 11.61 1.18 6.98
C VAL A 223 11.89 2.58 6.45
N ARG A 224 11.78 2.76 5.14
CA ARG A 224 11.79 4.08 4.50
C ARG A 224 10.36 4.64 4.53
N TRP A 225 10.22 5.89 4.94
CA TRP A 225 8.92 6.51 5.13
C TRP A 225 8.69 7.67 4.17
N TYR A 226 7.53 7.69 3.51
CA TYR A 226 7.02 8.81 2.72
C TYR A 226 5.62 9.15 3.19
N ILE A 227 5.46 10.24 3.90
CA ILE A 227 4.21 10.70 4.51
C ILE A 227 3.69 11.87 3.68
N ASP A 228 2.43 11.82 3.23
CA ASP A 228 1.87 12.82 2.32
C ASP A 228 0.43 13.14 2.73
N CYS A 229 0.08 14.45 2.84
CA CYS A 229 -1.25 14.92 3.21
C CYS A 229 -1.54 16.27 2.57
N GLY A 230 -2.79 16.51 2.18
CA GLY A 230 -3.23 17.81 1.69
C GLY A 230 -3.30 18.84 2.82
N ASP A 231 -3.07 20.13 2.50
CA ASP A 231 -3.17 21.24 3.45
C ASP A 231 -4.62 21.55 3.87
N ASP A 232 -5.59 21.31 2.94
CA ASP A 232 -7.03 21.43 3.20
C ASP A 232 -7.66 20.13 3.75
N ASP A 233 -6.84 19.10 4.02
CA ASP A 233 -7.31 17.84 4.57
C ASP A 233 -7.54 17.97 6.09
N ALA A 234 -8.71 17.56 6.58
CA ALA A 234 -9.03 17.57 8.01
C ALA A 234 -8.07 16.71 8.86
N LEU A 235 -7.29 15.81 8.24
CA LEU A 235 -6.27 14.98 8.90
C LEU A 235 -4.87 15.57 8.83
N SER A 236 -4.69 16.76 8.23
CA SER A 236 -3.38 17.40 8.06
C SER A 236 -2.66 17.66 9.38
N GLU A 237 -3.39 18.07 10.42
CA GLU A 237 -2.81 18.26 11.75
C GLU A 237 -2.21 16.97 12.32
N GLY A 238 -2.94 15.85 12.25
CA GLY A 238 -2.47 14.55 12.74
C GLY A 238 -1.22 14.07 12.02
N ASN A 239 -1.18 14.24 10.68
CA ASN A 239 -0.02 13.87 9.86
C ASN A 239 1.19 14.78 10.14
N SER A 240 0.98 16.08 10.34
CA SER A 240 2.03 17.04 10.73
C SER A 240 2.61 16.72 12.10
N LEU A 241 1.79 16.34 13.07
CA LEU A 241 2.24 15.95 14.40
C LEU A 241 3.01 14.61 14.38
N LEU A 242 2.62 13.65 13.53
CA LEU A 242 3.41 12.44 13.32
C LEU A 242 4.79 12.77 12.75
N HIS A 243 4.86 13.65 11.75
CA HIS A 243 6.14 14.16 11.23
C HIS A 243 7.02 14.72 12.35
N ILE A 244 6.46 15.58 13.22
CA ILE A 244 7.21 16.15 14.34
C ILE A 244 7.70 15.07 15.31
N ALA A 245 6.84 14.12 15.66
CA ALA A 245 7.19 13.01 16.55
C ALA A 245 8.33 12.14 15.97
N MET A 246 8.22 11.75 14.71
CA MET A 246 9.25 10.96 14.02
C MET A 246 10.58 11.73 13.92
N ARG A 247 10.54 13.03 13.61
CA ARG A 247 11.72 13.88 13.57
C ARG A 247 12.39 13.99 14.94
N THR A 248 11.60 14.22 15.99
CA THR A 248 12.10 14.30 17.37
C THR A 248 12.75 12.99 17.81
N LYS A 249 12.18 11.86 17.37
CA LYS A 249 12.72 10.53 17.70
C LYS A 249 13.92 10.13 16.83
N GLY A 250 14.23 10.91 15.79
CA GLY A 250 15.33 10.62 14.85
C GLY A 250 15.02 9.50 13.87
N ILE A 251 13.75 9.31 13.50
CA ILE A 251 13.32 8.37 12.46
C ILE A 251 13.41 9.09 11.10
N PRO A 252 14.26 8.63 10.16
CA PRO A 252 14.36 9.24 8.83
C PRO A 252 13.06 9.06 8.04
N HIS A 253 12.55 10.13 7.48
CA HIS A 253 11.34 10.11 6.66
C HIS A 253 11.28 11.31 5.73
N GLU A 254 10.52 11.16 4.64
CA GLU A 254 10.06 12.26 3.80
C GLU A 254 8.66 12.67 4.21
N PHE A 255 8.40 13.97 4.26
CA PHE A 255 7.09 14.53 4.57
C PHE A 255 6.70 15.57 3.53
N ARG A 256 5.50 15.44 2.99
CA ARG A 256 4.93 16.34 2.00
C ARG A 256 3.60 16.89 2.48
N ILE A 257 3.46 18.20 2.44
CA ILE A 257 2.19 18.90 2.48
C ILE A 257 2.04 19.60 1.14
N ARG A 258 0.94 19.32 0.44
CA ARG A 258 0.63 19.90 -0.87
C ARG A 258 -0.79 20.46 -0.84
N ASN A 259 -1.07 21.39 -1.76
CA ASN A 259 -2.44 21.90 -1.94
C ASN A 259 -3.40 20.76 -2.27
N GLY A 260 -4.49 20.65 -1.49
CA GLY A 260 -5.54 19.66 -1.71
C GLY A 260 -6.21 19.16 -0.43
N ALA A 261 -7.30 18.44 -0.62
CA ALA A 261 -8.19 17.99 0.43
C ALA A 261 -8.31 16.47 0.50
N HIS A 262 -9.11 15.96 1.44
CA HIS A 262 -9.35 14.52 1.66
C HIS A 262 -10.22 13.90 0.57
N ASN A 263 -9.67 13.72 -0.64
CA ASN A 263 -10.42 13.22 -1.78
C ASN A 263 -9.55 12.47 -2.80
N TRP A 264 -10.20 11.77 -3.72
CA TRP A 264 -9.57 10.95 -4.75
C TRP A 264 -8.70 11.76 -5.72
N THR A 265 -8.99 13.04 -5.98
CA THR A 265 -8.13 13.89 -6.82
C THR A 265 -6.74 13.99 -6.22
N TYR A 266 -6.66 14.30 -4.92
CA TYR A 266 -5.39 14.37 -4.21
C TYR A 266 -4.63 13.03 -4.24
N TRP A 267 -5.32 11.93 -3.97
CA TRP A 267 -4.67 10.61 -3.90
C TRP A 267 -4.22 10.08 -5.26
N ARG A 268 -4.91 10.42 -6.36
CA ARG A 268 -4.42 10.14 -7.72
C ARG A 268 -3.14 10.90 -8.04
N GLU A 269 -3.00 12.13 -7.56
CA GLU A 269 -1.77 12.92 -7.72
C GLU A 269 -0.63 12.45 -6.81
N ALA A 270 -0.95 11.85 -5.66
CA ALA A 270 0.03 11.30 -4.73
C ALA A 270 0.59 9.94 -5.16
N LEU A 271 -0.21 9.10 -5.82
CA LEU A 271 0.18 7.73 -6.15
C LEU A 271 1.43 7.62 -7.05
N PRO A 272 1.64 8.47 -8.07
CA PRO A 272 2.89 8.47 -8.84
C PRO A 272 4.14 8.70 -7.98
N GLU A 273 4.06 9.59 -7.00
CA GLU A 273 5.17 9.88 -6.08
C GLU A 273 5.45 8.68 -5.15
N VAL A 274 4.40 7.99 -4.71
CA VAL A 274 4.53 6.73 -3.96
C VAL A 274 5.26 5.69 -4.80
N LEU A 275 4.86 5.51 -6.06
CA LEU A 275 5.47 4.53 -6.97
C LEU A 275 6.94 4.83 -7.25
N ASP A 276 7.31 6.11 -7.42
CA ASP A 276 8.71 6.52 -7.56
C ASP A 276 9.50 6.24 -6.27
N PHE A 277 8.98 6.67 -5.12
CA PHE A 277 9.64 6.48 -3.84
C PHE A 277 9.92 5.00 -3.51
N ILE A 278 8.94 4.12 -3.68
CA ILE A 278 9.13 2.69 -3.41
C ILE A 278 10.09 2.05 -4.39
N SER A 279 10.06 2.46 -5.68
CA SER A 279 10.97 1.94 -6.71
C SER A 279 12.42 2.24 -6.39
N GLN A 280 12.74 3.43 -5.89
CA GLN A 280 14.09 3.76 -5.41
C GLN A 280 14.52 2.84 -4.26
N GLY A 281 13.59 2.40 -3.41
CA GLY A 281 13.82 1.44 -2.34
C GLY A 281 14.16 0.03 -2.84
N PHE A 282 13.55 -0.39 -3.93
CA PHE A 282 13.77 -1.71 -4.51
C PHE A 282 15.15 -1.90 -5.15
N HIS A 283 15.87 -0.82 -5.44
CA HIS A 283 17.18 -0.82 -6.10
C HIS A 283 18.37 -0.52 -5.15
N ARG A 284 18.12 -0.40 -3.86
CA ARG A 284 19.15 -0.10 -2.85
C ARG A 284 19.76 -1.32 -2.22
#